data_31527972828267a32a76296540a9bb34
#
_entry.id   31527972828267a32a76296540a9bb34
#
_cell.length_a   1.000
_cell.length_b   1.000
_cell.length_c   1.000
_cell.angle_alpha   90.00
_cell.angle_beta   90.00
_cell.angle_gamma   90.00
#
_symmetry.space_group_name_H-M   'P 1'
#
loop_
_entity.id
_entity.type
_entity.pdbx_description
1 polymer ?
#
loop_
_entity_poly.entity_id
_entity_poly.type
_entity_poly.pdbx_seq_one_letter_code
_entity_poly.pdbx_strand_id
1 'polypeptide(L)'
;MTGVQISIKNLFIKFDKKQVLKNLNLDIFESESLSIIGESGSGKSVLARCISGLINFDDGFIGFKDLDNIKNLKEDKLNFHTSKFGILFQNAALLDSLNIEENLRFANKNADLKKILSEVSLPKTILNKFPAEVSVGAQKRIGLARAILKEPEVLILDEPTTGLDPLLSNQINILIRDIVKKKKITAITITHDMTSVNEYGEKVAFLKNGKIEWYGNAKKIYNTKNKELKNFISGVT
;
A
#
# COMPACT_ATOMS: atom_id res chain seq x y z
N MET A 1 -0.96 24.22 3.14
CA MET A 1 -0.11 23.28 2.37
C MET A 1 -0.01 22.02 3.20
N THR A 2 -0.30 20.87 2.64
CA THR A 2 -0.13 19.57 3.31
C THR A 2 1.36 19.34 3.54
N GLY A 3 1.76 19.00 4.79
CA GLY A 3 3.16 18.74 5.13
C GLY A 3 3.67 17.43 4.52
N VAL A 4 4.99 17.26 4.46
CA VAL A 4 5.61 15.98 4.09
C VAL A 4 5.36 15.00 5.23
N GLN A 5 4.68 13.89 4.93
CA GLN A 5 4.42 12.84 5.91
C GLN A 5 5.53 11.80 5.94
N ILE A 6 6.05 11.41 4.77
CA ILE A 6 7.16 10.46 4.65
C ILE A 6 8.20 11.06 3.74
N SER A 7 9.44 11.17 4.22
CA SER A 7 10.58 11.62 3.41
C SER A 7 11.59 10.49 3.27
N ILE A 8 11.95 10.19 2.02
CA ILE A 8 12.91 9.14 1.66
C ILE A 8 14.07 9.79 0.93
N LYS A 9 15.29 9.59 1.44
CA LYS A 9 16.51 10.18 0.84
C LYS A 9 17.59 9.13 0.66
N ASN A 10 18.09 9.02 -0.55
CA ASN A 10 19.22 8.15 -0.92
C ASN A 10 19.02 6.69 -0.48
N LEU A 11 17.78 6.20 -0.47
CA LEU A 11 17.46 4.86 0.01
C LEU A 11 18.15 3.81 -0.84
N PHE A 12 18.88 2.93 -0.16
CA PHE A 12 19.61 1.82 -0.76
C PHE A 12 19.33 0.52 -0.02
N ILE A 13 19.03 -0.53 -0.78
CA ILE A 13 18.88 -1.89 -0.26
C ILE A 13 19.35 -2.92 -1.29
N LYS A 14 20.02 -3.95 -0.81
CA LYS A 14 20.45 -5.12 -1.57
C LYS A 14 20.04 -6.40 -0.84
N PHE A 15 19.81 -7.44 -1.58
CA PHE A 15 19.69 -8.80 -1.08
C PHE A 15 20.79 -9.62 -1.74
N ASP A 16 21.68 -10.20 -0.95
CA ASP A 16 22.90 -10.84 -1.42
C ASP A 16 23.71 -9.91 -2.33
N LYS A 17 23.88 -10.26 -3.61
CA LYS A 17 24.59 -9.46 -4.60
C LYS A 17 23.68 -8.57 -5.45
N LYS A 18 22.35 -8.69 -5.33
CA LYS A 18 21.38 -7.95 -6.15
C LYS A 18 20.96 -6.65 -5.46
N GLN A 19 21.31 -5.53 -6.05
CA GLN A 19 20.81 -4.22 -5.64
C GLN A 19 19.35 -4.06 -6.09
N VAL A 20 18.45 -3.82 -5.14
CA VAL A 20 17.01 -3.71 -5.39
C VAL A 20 16.55 -2.26 -5.43
N LEU A 21 16.97 -1.44 -4.45
CA LEU A 21 16.75 0.02 -4.47
C LEU A 21 18.09 0.72 -4.51
N LYS A 22 18.18 1.80 -5.32
CA LYS A 22 19.47 2.45 -5.65
C LYS A 22 19.33 3.96 -5.56
N ASN A 23 19.77 4.54 -4.44
CA ASN A 23 19.76 5.98 -4.24
C ASN A 23 18.36 6.60 -4.51
N LEU A 24 17.30 5.96 -3.98
CA LEU A 24 15.93 6.34 -4.22
C LEU A 24 15.55 7.53 -3.34
N ASN A 25 14.94 8.55 -3.96
CA ASN A 25 14.43 9.73 -3.29
C ASN A 25 12.95 9.88 -3.60
N LEU A 26 12.12 10.12 -2.56
CA LEU A 26 10.68 10.28 -2.71
C LEU A 26 10.10 10.95 -1.47
N ASP A 27 9.31 12.00 -1.65
CA ASP A 27 8.50 12.60 -0.59
C ASP A 27 7.03 12.26 -0.83
N ILE A 28 6.32 11.90 0.24
CA ILE A 28 4.89 11.57 0.24
C ILE A 28 4.21 12.54 1.21
N PHE A 29 3.16 13.20 0.75
CA PHE A 29 2.48 14.24 1.51
C PHE A 29 1.26 13.70 2.27
N GLU A 30 0.87 14.41 3.34
CA GLU A 30 -0.30 14.03 4.14
C GLU A 30 -1.58 14.01 3.30
N SER A 31 -2.40 12.98 3.52
CA SER A 31 -3.66 12.75 2.81
C SER A 31 -3.52 12.60 1.28
N GLU A 32 -2.31 12.40 0.78
CA GLU A 32 -2.04 12.13 -0.63
C GLU A 32 -2.31 10.67 -0.98
N SER A 33 -2.85 10.43 -2.18
CA SER A 33 -2.96 9.09 -2.76
C SER A 33 -1.87 8.90 -3.82
N LEU A 34 -0.78 8.21 -3.42
CA LEU A 34 0.37 7.91 -4.28
C LEU A 34 0.27 6.50 -4.84
N SER A 35 0.35 6.37 -6.16
CA SER A 35 0.53 5.08 -6.84
C SER A 35 1.99 4.86 -7.21
N ILE A 36 2.60 3.77 -6.74
CA ILE A 36 3.93 3.32 -7.13
C ILE A 36 3.76 2.25 -8.20
N ILE A 37 4.12 2.57 -9.43
CA ILE A 37 3.99 1.68 -10.58
C ILE A 37 5.35 1.24 -11.10
N GLY A 38 5.38 0.15 -11.87
CA GLY A 38 6.60 -0.36 -12.49
C GLY A 38 6.53 -1.86 -12.74
N GLU A 39 7.50 -2.39 -13.47
CA GLU A 39 7.59 -3.80 -13.83
C GLU A 39 7.65 -4.72 -12.60
N SER A 40 7.30 -6.00 -12.78
CA SER A 40 7.50 -7.00 -11.73
C SER A 40 8.99 -7.08 -11.35
N GLY A 41 9.27 -7.17 -10.05
CA GLY A 41 10.66 -7.20 -9.56
C GLY A 41 11.41 -5.86 -9.55
N SER A 42 10.77 -4.73 -9.89
CA SER A 42 11.41 -3.40 -9.84
C SER A 42 11.73 -2.88 -8.43
N GLY A 43 11.20 -3.53 -7.37
CA GLY A 43 11.44 -3.15 -5.98
C GLY A 43 10.26 -2.49 -5.25
N LYS A 44 9.06 -2.41 -5.86
CA LYS A 44 7.88 -1.72 -5.30
C LYS A 44 7.48 -2.23 -3.91
N SER A 45 7.26 -3.54 -3.76
CA SER A 45 6.90 -4.13 -2.47
C SER A 45 8.03 -4.05 -1.43
N VAL A 46 9.30 -4.05 -1.90
CA VAL A 46 10.46 -3.82 -1.02
C VAL A 46 10.43 -2.40 -0.48
N LEU A 47 10.20 -1.41 -1.34
CA LEU A 47 10.07 0.00 -0.95
C LEU A 47 8.96 0.19 0.11
N ALA A 48 7.78 -0.39 -0.12
CA ALA A 48 6.67 -0.30 0.83
C ALA A 48 6.98 -0.94 2.19
N ARG A 49 7.69 -2.08 2.20
CA ARG A 49 8.11 -2.74 3.43
C ARG A 49 9.20 -1.94 4.17
N CYS A 50 10.10 -1.26 3.45
CA CYS A 50 11.06 -0.33 4.07
C CYS A 50 10.32 0.84 4.71
N ILE A 51 9.38 1.47 3.99
CA ILE A 51 8.59 2.62 4.47
C ILE A 51 7.84 2.27 5.76
N SER A 52 7.22 1.10 5.81
CA SER A 52 6.45 0.65 6.99
C SER A 52 7.31 0.14 8.15
N GLY A 53 8.63 0.02 7.97
CA GLY A 53 9.53 -0.53 8.98
C GLY A 53 9.48 -2.06 9.12
N LEU A 54 8.89 -2.78 8.15
CA LEU A 54 8.83 -4.24 8.15
C LEU A 54 10.14 -4.91 7.74
N ILE A 55 10.98 -4.20 6.99
CA ILE A 55 12.33 -4.64 6.64
C ILE A 55 13.32 -3.49 6.82
N ASN A 56 14.52 -3.81 7.25
CA ASN A 56 15.63 -2.88 7.32
C ASN A 56 16.20 -2.61 5.93
N PHE A 57 16.88 -1.48 5.77
CA PHE A 57 17.60 -1.11 4.55
C PHE A 57 19.08 -0.86 4.86
N ASP A 58 19.93 -0.96 3.84
CA ASP A 58 21.40 -0.91 4.04
C ASP A 58 21.88 0.53 4.28
N ASP A 59 21.35 1.51 3.51
CA ASP A 59 21.78 2.91 3.60
C ASP A 59 20.65 3.87 3.21
N GLY A 60 20.79 5.15 3.58
CA GLY A 60 19.83 6.21 3.31
C GLY A 60 19.00 6.60 4.51
N PHE A 61 17.91 7.28 4.22
CA PHE A 61 17.03 7.87 5.22
C PHE A 61 15.56 7.62 4.87
N ILE A 62 14.77 7.19 5.85
CA ILE A 62 13.31 7.24 5.83
C ILE A 62 12.87 7.91 7.12
N GLY A 63 12.21 9.06 7.02
CA GLY A 63 11.58 9.78 8.12
C GLY A 63 10.07 9.78 7.98
N PHE A 64 9.37 9.78 9.12
CA PHE A 64 7.92 9.87 9.19
C PHE A 64 7.55 11.10 10.00
N LYS A 65 6.99 12.13 9.37
CA LYS A 65 6.78 13.46 9.98
C LYS A 65 8.09 13.97 10.62
N ASP A 66 8.05 14.29 11.90
CA ASP A 66 9.19 14.81 12.66
C ASP A 66 10.06 13.70 13.28
N LEU A 67 9.81 12.43 12.93
CA LEU A 67 10.64 11.32 13.43
C LEU A 67 11.97 11.24 12.70
N ASP A 68 13.00 10.90 13.46
CA ASP A 68 14.32 10.56 12.95
C ASP A 68 14.27 9.38 11.98
N ASN A 69 15.40 9.12 11.31
CA ASN A 69 15.56 7.97 10.44
C ASN A 69 15.10 6.67 11.12
N ILE A 70 14.09 6.00 10.53
CA ILE A 70 13.52 4.78 11.10
C ILE A 70 14.56 3.68 11.31
N LYS A 71 15.64 3.66 10.52
CA LYS A 71 16.75 2.72 10.67
C LYS A 71 17.41 2.78 12.06
N ASN A 72 17.41 3.95 12.68
CA ASN A 72 18.09 4.22 13.94
C ASN A 72 17.13 4.17 15.15
N LEU A 73 15.85 3.84 14.92
CA LEU A 73 14.86 3.79 15.99
C LEU A 73 15.09 2.58 16.88
N LYS A 74 14.96 2.77 18.18
CA LYS A 74 14.84 1.66 19.15
C LYS A 74 13.50 0.96 18.95
N GLU A 75 13.41 -0.27 19.44
CA GLU A 75 12.25 -1.16 19.24
C GLU A 75 10.91 -0.50 19.57
N ASP A 76 10.77 0.19 20.70
CA ASP A 76 9.53 0.87 21.10
C ASP A 76 9.10 1.93 20.07
N LYS A 77 10.07 2.74 19.60
CA LYS A 77 9.80 3.78 18.59
C LYS A 77 9.52 3.18 17.21
N LEU A 78 10.18 2.07 16.88
CA LEU A 78 9.91 1.33 15.63
C LEU A 78 8.51 0.71 15.67
N ASN A 79 8.10 0.11 16.79
CA ASN A 79 6.75 -0.43 16.98
C ASN A 79 5.70 0.69 16.89
N PHE A 80 5.98 1.85 17.47
CA PHE A 80 5.12 3.02 17.31
C PHE A 80 5.02 3.46 15.86
N HIS A 81 6.15 3.55 15.12
CA HIS A 81 6.15 3.85 13.69
C HIS A 81 5.30 2.84 12.92
N THR A 82 5.57 1.54 13.08
CA THR A 82 4.85 0.46 12.38
C THR A 82 3.35 0.48 12.68
N SER A 83 2.94 0.90 13.89
CA SER A 83 1.53 1.00 14.27
C SER A 83 0.76 2.06 13.48
N LYS A 84 1.46 3.03 12.86
CA LYS A 84 0.87 4.08 12.02
C LYS A 84 0.43 3.57 10.65
N PHE A 85 0.83 2.35 10.28
CA PHE A 85 0.57 1.77 8.98
C PHE A 85 -0.50 0.67 9.04
N GLY A 86 -1.48 0.78 8.15
CA GLY A 86 -2.35 -0.33 7.77
C GLY A 86 -1.84 -0.92 6.46
N ILE A 87 -1.77 -2.24 6.35
CA ILE A 87 -1.23 -2.89 5.15
C ILE A 87 -2.21 -3.93 4.64
N LEU A 88 -2.63 -3.78 3.38
CA LEU A 88 -3.27 -4.82 2.60
C LEU A 88 -2.21 -5.48 1.73
N PHE A 89 -1.83 -6.71 2.06
CA PHE A 89 -0.90 -7.52 1.28
C PHE A 89 -1.56 -8.13 0.05
N GLN A 90 -0.76 -8.47 -0.94
CA GLN A 90 -1.21 -9.05 -2.21
C GLN A 90 -2.15 -10.26 -2.02
N ASN A 91 -1.90 -11.14 -1.06
CA ASN A 91 -2.75 -12.31 -0.76
C ASN A 91 -3.65 -12.08 0.47
N ALA A 92 -4.00 -10.81 0.78
CA ALA A 92 -4.75 -10.41 1.97
C ALA A 92 -4.11 -10.83 3.31
N ALA A 93 -3.20 -11.80 3.32
CA ALA A 93 -2.47 -12.35 4.47
C ALA A 93 -3.38 -12.69 5.67
N LEU A 94 -4.55 -13.28 5.41
CA LEU A 94 -5.43 -13.77 6.45
C LEU A 94 -4.80 -15.00 7.11
N LEU A 95 -5.08 -15.18 8.40
CA LEU A 95 -4.64 -16.35 9.17
C LEU A 95 -5.64 -17.48 8.92
N ASP A 96 -5.22 -18.53 8.20
CA ASP A 96 -6.08 -19.63 7.76
C ASP A 96 -6.62 -20.47 8.93
N SER A 97 -5.93 -20.50 10.05
CA SER A 97 -6.33 -21.17 11.28
C SER A 97 -7.38 -20.42 12.09
N LEU A 98 -7.68 -19.18 11.73
CA LEU A 98 -8.63 -18.32 12.41
C LEU A 98 -9.84 -18.04 11.50
N ASN A 99 -11.04 -17.99 12.07
CA ASN A 99 -12.21 -17.51 11.34
C ASN A 99 -12.10 -15.99 11.06
N ILE A 100 -13.05 -15.44 10.30
CA ILE A 100 -13.01 -14.03 9.89
C ILE A 100 -13.17 -13.08 11.09
N GLU A 101 -14.00 -13.41 12.08
CA GLU A 101 -14.10 -12.61 13.31
C GLU A 101 -12.76 -12.54 14.04
N GLU A 102 -12.12 -13.67 14.25
CA GLU A 102 -10.82 -13.77 14.92
C GLU A 102 -9.72 -13.03 14.14
N ASN A 103 -9.70 -13.15 12.80
CA ASN A 103 -8.80 -12.37 11.94
C ASN A 103 -8.96 -10.86 12.12
N LEU A 104 -10.19 -10.35 12.24
CA LEU A 104 -10.46 -8.93 12.46
C LEU A 104 -10.08 -8.52 13.89
N ARG A 105 -10.43 -9.33 14.90
CA ARG A 105 -10.11 -9.06 16.30
C ARG A 105 -8.61 -9.15 16.61
N PHE A 106 -7.84 -9.88 15.79
CA PHE A 106 -6.38 -9.89 15.87
C PHE A 106 -5.79 -8.48 15.65
N ALA A 107 -6.40 -7.69 14.78
CA ALA A 107 -5.98 -6.29 14.57
C ALA A 107 -6.47 -5.35 15.68
N ASN A 108 -7.72 -5.56 16.16
CA ASN A 108 -8.31 -4.77 17.25
C ASN A 108 -9.35 -5.61 17.99
N LYS A 109 -9.03 -6.01 19.23
CA LYS A 109 -9.90 -6.86 20.05
C LYS A 109 -11.28 -6.25 20.31
N ASN A 110 -11.35 -4.92 20.41
CA ASN A 110 -12.57 -4.17 20.73
C ASN A 110 -13.26 -3.59 19.49
N ALA A 111 -12.93 -4.10 18.29
CA ALA A 111 -13.49 -3.59 17.04
C ALA A 111 -15.00 -3.71 16.98
N ASP A 112 -15.69 -2.67 16.53
CA ASP A 112 -17.07 -2.75 16.07
C ASP A 112 -17.13 -3.47 14.72
N LEU A 113 -17.31 -4.79 14.79
CA LEU A 113 -17.35 -5.65 13.60
C LEU A 113 -18.53 -5.31 12.68
N LYS A 114 -19.64 -4.82 13.22
CA LYS A 114 -20.78 -4.41 12.40
C LYS A 114 -20.44 -3.22 11.53
N LYS A 115 -19.78 -2.22 12.12
CA LYS A 115 -19.36 -1.00 11.45
C LYS A 115 -18.34 -1.31 10.37
N ILE A 116 -17.28 -2.07 10.71
CA ILE A 116 -16.19 -2.34 9.76
C ILE A 116 -16.66 -3.20 8.58
N LEU A 117 -17.49 -4.21 8.80
CA LEU A 117 -18.06 -5.01 7.72
C LEU A 117 -18.92 -4.18 6.77
N SER A 118 -19.70 -3.24 7.31
CA SER A 118 -20.47 -2.29 6.49
C SER A 118 -19.55 -1.39 5.67
N GLU A 119 -18.44 -0.90 6.25
CA GLU A 119 -17.44 -0.07 5.54
C GLU A 119 -16.79 -0.79 4.35
N VAL A 120 -16.61 -2.12 4.44
CA VAL A 120 -16.03 -2.92 3.35
C VAL A 120 -17.06 -3.70 2.55
N SER A 121 -18.36 -3.39 2.72
CA SER A 121 -19.48 -4.02 1.98
C SER A 121 -19.52 -5.54 2.10
N LEU A 122 -19.40 -6.05 3.33
CA LEU A 122 -19.52 -7.47 3.65
C LEU A 122 -20.68 -7.77 4.61
N PRO A 123 -21.40 -8.88 4.43
CA PRO A 123 -22.48 -9.30 5.34
C PRO A 123 -21.91 -9.85 6.65
N LYS A 124 -22.67 -9.76 7.74
CA LYS A 124 -22.27 -10.32 9.05
C LYS A 124 -22.11 -11.84 9.05
N THR A 125 -22.80 -12.54 8.18
CA THR A 125 -22.74 -14.00 8.04
C THR A 125 -21.37 -14.53 7.70
N ILE A 126 -20.44 -13.64 7.27
CA ILE A 126 -19.06 -14.02 6.93
C ILE A 126 -18.21 -14.29 8.18
N LEU A 127 -18.57 -13.76 9.35
CA LEU A 127 -17.73 -13.76 10.55
C LEU A 127 -17.29 -15.16 11.00
N ASN A 128 -18.21 -16.13 10.93
CA ASN A 128 -17.96 -17.50 11.36
C ASN A 128 -17.25 -18.37 10.29
N LYS A 129 -17.01 -17.82 9.10
CA LYS A 129 -16.32 -18.53 8.02
C LYS A 129 -14.82 -18.45 8.17
N PHE A 130 -14.12 -19.43 7.63
CA PHE A 130 -12.67 -19.40 7.48
C PHE A 130 -12.25 -18.77 6.15
N PRO A 131 -11.01 -18.28 6.02
CA PRO A 131 -10.52 -17.69 4.77
C PRO A 131 -10.75 -18.55 3.53
N ALA A 132 -10.56 -19.86 3.63
CA ALA A 132 -10.76 -20.79 2.52
C ALA A 132 -12.24 -20.92 2.07
N GLU A 133 -13.21 -20.51 2.89
CA GLU A 133 -14.64 -20.62 2.60
C GLU A 133 -15.22 -19.36 1.94
N VAL A 134 -14.39 -18.37 1.67
CA VAL A 134 -14.82 -17.09 1.08
C VAL A 134 -14.06 -16.79 -0.21
N SER A 135 -14.70 -16.06 -1.12
CA SER A 135 -14.10 -15.69 -2.40
C SER A 135 -12.86 -14.80 -2.22
N VAL A 136 -11.98 -14.79 -3.22
CA VAL A 136 -10.78 -13.92 -3.24
C VAL A 136 -11.14 -12.44 -3.03
N GLY A 137 -12.22 -11.97 -3.68
CA GLY A 137 -12.72 -10.59 -3.48
C GLY A 137 -13.16 -10.31 -2.05
N ALA A 138 -13.80 -11.29 -1.37
CA ALA A 138 -14.14 -11.16 0.05
C ALA A 138 -12.88 -11.17 0.93
N GLN A 139 -11.90 -12.03 0.64
CA GLN A 139 -10.61 -12.03 1.36
C GLN A 139 -9.91 -10.68 1.25
N LYS A 140 -9.89 -10.05 0.07
CA LYS A 140 -9.33 -8.69 -0.12
C LYS A 140 -10.05 -7.65 0.72
N ARG A 141 -11.39 -7.68 0.77
CA ARG A 141 -12.20 -6.78 1.59
C ARG A 141 -11.96 -7.00 3.09
N ILE A 142 -11.81 -8.24 3.54
CA ILE A 142 -11.45 -8.57 4.93
C ILE A 142 -10.05 -8.09 5.27
N GLY A 143 -9.08 -8.30 4.38
CA GLY A 143 -7.71 -7.78 4.53
C GLY A 143 -7.69 -6.25 4.64
N LEU A 144 -8.48 -5.56 3.81
CA LEU A 144 -8.67 -4.11 3.88
C LEU A 144 -9.32 -3.69 5.20
N ALA A 145 -10.38 -4.38 5.64
CA ALA A 145 -11.01 -4.15 6.95
C ALA A 145 -9.99 -4.25 8.08
N ARG A 146 -9.18 -5.32 8.07
CA ARG A 146 -8.12 -5.52 9.07
C ARG A 146 -7.08 -4.40 9.05
N ALA A 147 -6.69 -3.94 7.87
CA ALA A 147 -5.72 -2.85 7.71
C ALA A 147 -6.23 -1.52 8.31
N ILE A 148 -7.53 -1.20 8.13
CA ILE A 148 -8.10 0.07 8.59
C ILE A 148 -8.65 0.04 10.02
N LEU A 149 -8.77 -1.15 10.64
CA LEU A 149 -9.23 -1.30 12.03
C LEU A 149 -8.31 -0.68 13.08
N LYS A 150 -7.04 -0.48 12.74
CA LYS A 150 -6.05 0.18 13.60
C LYS A 150 -6.07 1.72 13.46
N GLU A 151 -6.98 2.25 12.66
CA GLU A 151 -7.07 3.69 12.34
C GLU A 151 -5.71 4.26 11.88
N PRO A 152 -5.11 3.67 10.85
CA PRO A 152 -3.76 4.03 10.44
C PRO A 152 -3.71 5.44 9.85
N GLU A 153 -2.54 6.10 9.97
CA GLU A 153 -2.26 7.37 9.29
C GLU A 153 -1.88 7.14 7.83
N VAL A 154 -1.30 5.97 7.52
CA VAL A 154 -0.89 5.57 6.17
C VAL A 154 -1.44 4.18 5.84
N LEU A 155 -2.09 4.05 4.69
CA LEU A 155 -2.58 2.77 4.18
C LEU A 155 -1.71 2.33 2.99
N ILE A 156 -1.04 1.21 3.14
CA ILE A 156 -0.27 0.56 2.07
C ILE A 156 -1.13 -0.53 1.45
N LEU A 157 -1.26 -0.47 0.12
CA LEU A 157 -2.05 -1.40 -0.70
C LEU A 157 -1.10 -2.08 -1.69
N ASP A 158 -0.70 -3.33 -1.41
CA ASP A 158 0.19 -4.09 -2.28
C ASP A 158 -0.64 -4.95 -3.23
N GLU A 159 -0.74 -4.53 -4.49
CA GLU A 159 -1.47 -5.21 -5.57
C GLU A 159 -2.93 -5.56 -5.16
N PRO A 160 -3.75 -4.57 -4.77
CA PRO A 160 -5.06 -4.82 -4.15
C PRO A 160 -6.05 -5.55 -5.05
N THR A 161 -5.93 -5.42 -6.37
CA THR A 161 -6.85 -5.99 -7.36
C THR A 161 -6.32 -7.22 -8.07
N THR A 162 -5.06 -7.61 -7.83
CA THR A 162 -4.47 -8.79 -8.47
C THR A 162 -5.24 -10.06 -8.13
N GLY A 163 -5.54 -10.86 -9.16
CA GLY A 163 -6.30 -12.11 -9.06
C GLY A 163 -7.82 -11.94 -9.09
N LEU A 164 -8.32 -10.73 -9.35
CA LEU A 164 -9.73 -10.43 -9.50
C LEU A 164 -10.09 -10.20 -10.98
N ASP A 165 -11.32 -10.51 -11.35
CA ASP A 165 -11.88 -10.09 -12.63
C ASP A 165 -12.07 -8.57 -12.70
N PRO A 166 -12.26 -7.98 -13.89
CA PRO A 166 -12.37 -6.52 -14.04
C PRO A 166 -13.50 -5.87 -13.24
N LEU A 167 -14.65 -6.56 -13.08
CA LEU A 167 -15.79 -6.03 -12.34
C LEU A 167 -15.48 -5.96 -10.84
N LEU A 168 -14.96 -7.03 -10.27
CA LEU A 168 -14.56 -7.07 -8.86
C LEU A 168 -13.39 -6.13 -8.58
N SER A 169 -12.41 -6.02 -9.49
CA SER A 169 -11.31 -5.05 -9.42
C SER A 169 -11.84 -3.63 -9.31
N ASN A 170 -12.78 -3.24 -10.16
CA ASN A 170 -13.40 -1.92 -10.12
C ASN A 170 -14.13 -1.66 -8.79
N GLN A 171 -14.87 -2.65 -8.27
CA GLN A 171 -15.54 -2.53 -6.98
C GLN A 171 -14.55 -2.33 -5.82
N ILE A 172 -13.41 -3.02 -5.83
CA ILE A 172 -12.36 -2.85 -4.81
C ILE A 172 -11.73 -1.46 -4.94
N ASN A 173 -11.47 -0.98 -6.15
CA ASN A 173 -10.90 0.35 -6.40
C ASN A 173 -11.82 1.46 -5.88
N ILE A 174 -13.13 1.39 -6.17
CA ILE A 174 -14.14 2.31 -5.65
C ILE A 174 -14.16 2.29 -4.12
N LEU A 175 -14.16 1.09 -3.53
CA LEU A 175 -14.16 0.92 -2.08
C LEU A 175 -12.93 1.55 -1.43
N ILE A 176 -11.74 1.33 -1.98
CA ILE A 176 -10.48 1.93 -1.51
C ILE A 176 -10.56 3.44 -1.61
N ARG A 177 -10.97 3.99 -2.77
CA ARG A 177 -11.15 5.44 -2.97
C ARG A 177 -12.04 6.06 -1.89
N ASP A 178 -13.19 5.46 -1.64
CA ASP A 178 -14.18 6.00 -0.71
C ASP A 178 -13.67 5.96 0.74
N ILE A 179 -12.98 4.88 1.13
CA ILE A 179 -12.36 4.77 2.46
C ILE A 179 -11.25 5.80 2.63
N VAL A 180 -10.33 5.91 1.67
CA VAL A 180 -9.20 6.85 1.71
C VAL A 180 -9.69 8.29 1.83
N LYS A 181 -10.65 8.69 0.98
CA LYS A 181 -11.26 10.03 1.01
C LYS A 181 -12.00 10.32 2.31
N LYS A 182 -12.86 9.40 2.76
CA LYS A 182 -13.67 9.58 3.97
C LYS A 182 -12.81 9.70 5.23
N LYS A 183 -11.77 8.88 5.33
CA LYS A 183 -10.90 8.84 6.50
C LYS A 183 -9.70 9.80 6.41
N LYS A 184 -9.49 10.46 5.26
CA LYS A 184 -8.34 11.34 4.97
C LYS A 184 -7.00 10.65 5.24
N ILE A 185 -6.89 9.37 4.91
CA ILE A 185 -5.69 8.56 5.09
C ILE A 185 -4.74 8.83 3.92
N THR A 186 -3.44 8.94 4.19
CA THR A 186 -2.44 8.87 3.11
C THR A 186 -2.39 7.46 2.56
N ALA A 187 -2.53 7.29 1.25
CA ALA A 187 -2.55 5.98 0.60
C ALA A 187 -1.30 5.78 -0.27
N ILE A 188 -0.65 4.64 -0.12
CA ILE A 188 0.46 4.20 -0.98
C ILE A 188 0.03 2.91 -1.65
N THR A 189 -0.28 2.98 -2.94
CA THR A 189 -0.71 1.81 -3.71
C THR A 189 0.42 1.32 -4.60
N ILE A 190 0.78 0.07 -4.46
CA ILE A 190 1.68 -0.63 -5.37
C ILE A 190 0.83 -1.37 -6.38
N THR A 191 0.99 -1.06 -7.65
CA THR A 191 0.22 -1.72 -8.69
C THR A 191 0.90 -1.62 -10.06
N HIS A 192 0.54 -2.54 -10.94
CA HIS A 192 0.77 -2.45 -12.38
C HIS A 192 -0.54 -2.16 -13.14
N ASP A 193 -1.67 -2.10 -12.42
CA ASP A 193 -2.99 -1.84 -12.99
C ASP A 193 -3.27 -0.33 -13.09
N MET A 194 -3.32 0.17 -14.32
CA MET A 194 -3.60 1.57 -14.60
C MET A 194 -5.04 1.98 -14.25
N THR A 195 -5.97 1.02 -14.13
CA THR A 195 -7.35 1.30 -13.69
C THR A 195 -7.35 1.78 -12.25
N SER A 196 -6.59 1.12 -11.37
CA SER A 196 -6.41 1.55 -9.98
C SER A 196 -5.79 2.95 -9.88
N VAL A 197 -4.78 3.23 -10.72
CA VAL A 197 -4.13 4.55 -10.78
C VAL A 197 -5.14 5.63 -11.16
N ASN A 198 -5.99 5.37 -12.16
CA ASN A 198 -6.97 6.34 -12.66
C ASN A 198 -8.12 6.56 -11.66
N GLU A 199 -8.49 5.53 -10.87
CA GLU A 199 -9.64 5.61 -9.98
C GLU A 199 -9.38 6.45 -8.73
N TYR A 200 -8.20 6.30 -8.10
CA TYR A 200 -7.90 6.98 -6.84
C TYR A 200 -6.47 7.51 -6.70
N GLY A 201 -5.61 7.32 -7.69
CA GLY A 201 -4.25 7.88 -7.69
C GLY A 201 -4.25 9.39 -7.94
N GLU A 202 -3.64 10.17 -7.07
CA GLU A 202 -3.42 11.61 -7.27
C GLU A 202 -2.03 11.87 -7.83
N LYS A 203 -1.04 11.15 -7.31
CA LYS A 203 0.34 11.16 -7.75
C LYS A 203 0.78 9.76 -8.17
N VAL A 204 1.76 9.74 -9.04
CA VAL A 204 2.37 8.50 -9.50
C VAL A 204 3.89 8.60 -9.42
N ALA A 205 4.50 7.56 -8.88
CA ALA A 205 5.93 7.33 -8.91
C ALA A 205 6.22 6.09 -9.77
N PHE A 206 6.93 6.25 -10.88
CA PHE A 206 7.35 5.14 -11.73
C PHE A 206 8.70 4.62 -11.27
N LEU A 207 8.71 3.41 -10.74
CA LEU A 207 9.89 2.72 -10.24
C LEU A 207 10.44 1.77 -11.29
N LYS A 208 11.66 2.03 -11.75
CA LYS A 208 12.39 1.16 -12.69
C LYS A 208 13.83 0.97 -12.22
N ASN A 209 14.33 -0.26 -12.28
CA ASN A 209 15.71 -0.61 -11.91
C ASN A 209 16.15 -0.08 -10.53
N GLY A 210 15.21 -0.01 -9.58
CA GLY A 210 15.45 0.44 -8.22
C GLY A 210 15.51 1.96 -8.04
N LYS A 211 15.08 2.75 -9.03
CA LYS A 211 15.05 4.23 -8.99
C LYS A 211 13.68 4.76 -9.39
N ILE A 212 13.33 5.95 -8.88
CA ILE A 212 12.18 6.69 -9.37
C ILE A 212 12.58 7.40 -10.65
N GLU A 213 12.11 6.88 -11.78
CA GLU A 213 12.39 7.43 -13.11
C GLU A 213 11.40 8.54 -13.53
N TRP A 214 10.25 8.59 -12.87
CA TRP A 214 9.26 9.63 -13.07
C TRP A 214 8.40 9.79 -11.82
N TYR A 215 8.06 11.04 -11.50
CA TYR A 215 7.12 11.40 -10.45
C TYR A 215 6.26 12.56 -10.91
N GLY A 216 4.96 12.47 -10.72
CA GLY A 216 4.06 13.53 -11.14
C GLY A 216 2.59 13.26 -10.85
N ASN A 217 1.73 14.16 -11.29
CA ASN A 217 0.28 14.02 -11.16
C ASN A 217 -0.24 12.89 -12.06
N ALA A 218 -1.13 12.04 -11.53
CA ALA A 218 -1.70 10.91 -12.26
C ALA A 218 -2.39 11.33 -13.58
N LYS A 219 -3.07 12.48 -13.59
CA LYS A 219 -3.72 13.01 -14.81
C LYS A 219 -2.74 13.35 -15.93
N LYS A 220 -1.45 13.55 -15.61
CA LYS A 220 -0.41 13.89 -16.59
C LYS A 220 0.36 12.68 -17.09
N ILE A 221 0.08 11.48 -16.58
CA ILE A 221 0.88 10.28 -16.86
C ILE A 221 0.87 9.93 -18.37
N TYR A 222 -0.29 10.05 -19.03
CA TYR A 222 -0.42 9.73 -20.45
C TYR A 222 0.25 10.77 -21.38
N ASN A 223 0.51 11.98 -20.86
CA ASN A 223 1.18 13.07 -21.58
C ASN A 223 2.68 13.16 -21.26
N THR A 224 3.24 12.14 -20.60
CA THR A 224 4.65 12.12 -20.22
C THR A 224 5.58 12.14 -21.45
N LYS A 225 6.76 12.80 -21.30
CA LYS A 225 7.85 12.70 -22.28
C LYS A 225 8.82 11.56 -21.96
N ASN A 226 8.69 10.91 -20.81
CA ASN A 226 9.51 9.77 -20.41
C ASN A 226 9.17 8.54 -21.28
N LYS A 227 10.11 8.10 -22.11
CA LYS A 227 9.92 6.99 -23.06
C LYS A 227 9.63 5.67 -22.34
N GLU A 228 10.35 5.40 -21.25
CA GLU A 228 10.21 4.18 -20.45
C GLU A 228 8.82 4.07 -19.83
N LEU A 229 8.32 5.17 -19.28
CA LEU A 229 6.97 5.22 -18.74
C LEU A 229 5.91 5.06 -19.84
N LYS A 230 6.11 5.64 -21.02
CA LYS A 230 5.22 5.42 -22.17
C LYS A 230 5.16 3.96 -22.56
N ASN A 231 6.31 3.30 -22.68
CA ASN A 231 6.38 1.88 -23.02
C ASN A 231 5.65 1.04 -21.96
N PHE A 232 5.89 1.31 -20.67
CA PHE A 232 5.21 0.62 -19.57
C PHE A 232 3.68 0.75 -19.66
N ILE A 233 3.15 1.98 -19.89
CA ILE A 233 1.71 2.23 -19.98
C ILE A 233 1.08 1.58 -21.20
N SER A 234 1.80 1.55 -22.34
CA SER A 234 1.30 0.94 -23.58
C SER A 234 1.46 -0.58 -23.64
N GLY A 235 2.07 -1.20 -22.61
CA GLY A 235 2.37 -2.64 -22.60
C GLY A 235 3.40 -3.07 -23.65
N VAL A 236 4.19 -2.13 -24.17
CA VAL A 236 5.30 -2.40 -25.08
C VAL A 236 6.56 -2.61 -24.25
N THR A 237 7.01 -3.87 -24.17
CA THR A 237 8.31 -4.25 -23.55
C THR A 237 9.43 -4.16 -24.55
#